data_79501275f0908b8bbd515a6bd38a584f
#
_entry.id   79501275f0908b8bbd515a6bd38a584f
#
_cell.length_a   1.000
_cell.length_b   1.000
_cell.length_c   1.000
_cell.angle_alpha   90.00
_cell.angle_beta   90.00
_cell.angle_gamma   90.00
#
_symmetry.space_group_name_H-M   'P 1'
#
loop_
_entity.id
_entity.type
_entity.pdbx_description
1 polymer ?
#
loop_
_entity_poly.entity_id
_entity_poly.type
_entity_poly.pdbx_seq_one_letter_code
_entity_poly.pdbx_strand_id
1 'polypeptide(L)'
;MKLDINQLAQARKFGDIEKAVYEDRSRIGELVDLLSEKNGDIRSGALNLLSRVGFDYPNDTRKYLGRLIALLDDEDMFIKIDAANAIGNLGFSFQDSAAAAAPKLKALLEHEQSLVRQEAAYALGNIGFSFTDLVQDIVPRLIRMLDQGDDDEREAASHALGKIGINAPELIRGILPKLVEVLEFSKEATCGGVLFALGAIGLHYPDAVAGLVPRLMQYLESGHPNAVKNAVAALGNIGSANPELVRQAIPAIKKLLYSTDIDIKMNAKVALGRLGEQAPL
;
A
#
# COMPACT_ATOMS: atom_id res chain seq x y z
N MET A 1 -38.03 3.21 -3.00
CA MET A 1 -37.71 4.41 -2.20
C MET A 1 -36.20 4.55 -2.19
N LYS A 2 -35.64 5.65 -2.71
CA LYS A 2 -34.18 5.86 -2.66
C LYS A 2 -33.79 5.99 -1.19
N LEU A 3 -32.81 5.19 -0.75
CA LEU A 3 -32.25 5.29 0.60
C LEU A 3 -31.59 6.68 0.76
N ASP A 4 -31.86 7.39 1.85
CA ASP A 4 -31.25 8.68 2.16
C ASP A 4 -29.85 8.44 2.76
N ILE A 5 -28.80 8.86 2.04
CA ILE A 5 -27.39 8.67 2.46
C ILE A 5 -27.12 9.39 3.77
N ASN A 6 -27.66 10.59 3.99
CA ASN A 6 -27.47 11.31 5.25
C ASN A 6 -28.10 10.56 6.43
N GLN A 7 -29.33 10.06 6.29
CA GLN A 7 -29.96 9.26 7.34
C GLN A 7 -29.19 7.97 7.63
N LEU A 8 -28.69 7.29 6.59
CA LEU A 8 -27.85 6.11 6.76
C LEU A 8 -26.52 6.43 7.46
N ALA A 9 -25.89 7.56 7.15
CA ALA A 9 -24.65 8.01 7.78
C ALA A 9 -24.85 8.34 9.27
N GLN A 10 -25.95 9.05 9.61
CA GLN A 10 -26.30 9.31 11.02
C GLN A 10 -26.59 8.01 11.78
N ALA A 11 -27.14 7.01 11.13
CA ALA A 11 -27.38 5.68 11.69
C ALA A 11 -26.12 4.75 11.63
N ARG A 12 -24.97 5.25 11.15
CA ARG A 12 -23.70 4.51 10.95
C ARG A 12 -23.84 3.28 10.05
N LYS A 13 -24.77 3.27 9.11
CA LYS A 13 -25.03 2.18 8.17
C LYS A 13 -24.20 2.34 6.90
N PHE A 14 -22.87 2.39 7.04
CA PHE A 14 -21.95 2.63 5.92
C PHE A 14 -21.99 1.52 4.86
N GLY A 15 -22.26 0.26 5.23
CA GLY A 15 -22.46 -0.83 4.27
C GLY A 15 -23.68 -0.61 3.34
N ASP A 16 -24.78 -0.04 3.85
CA ASP A 16 -25.94 0.29 3.03
C ASP A 16 -25.65 1.48 2.10
N ILE A 17 -24.83 2.45 2.56
CA ILE A 17 -24.36 3.57 1.73
C ILE A 17 -23.47 3.03 0.61
N GLU A 18 -22.52 2.17 0.93
CA GLU A 18 -21.65 1.53 -0.05
C GLU A 18 -22.45 0.86 -1.16
N LYS A 19 -23.38 -0.02 -0.77
CA LYS A 19 -24.28 -0.70 -1.72
C LYS A 19 -25.03 0.29 -2.60
N ALA A 20 -25.62 1.34 -2.01
CA ALA A 20 -26.37 2.36 -2.75
C ALA A 20 -25.51 3.13 -3.77
N VAL A 21 -24.24 3.40 -3.43
CA VAL A 21 -23.26 4.08 -4.32
C VAL A 21 -22.79 3.14 -5.43
N TYR A 22 -22.55 1.85 -5.13
CA TYR A 22 -22.18 0.86 -6.15
C TYR A 22 -23.32 0.58 -7.14
N GLU A 23 -24.57 0.61 -6.68
CA GLU A 23 -25.77 0.48 -7.53
C GLU A 23 -26.01 1.74 -8.39
N ASP A 24 -25.73 2.93 -7.88
CA ASP A 24 -25.92 4.23 -8.56
C ASP A 24 -24.75 5.18 -8.27
N ARG A 25 -23.71 5.14 -9.11
CA ARG A 25 -22.48 5.97 -8.97
C ARG A 25 -22.73 7.47 -9.05
N SER A 26 -23.89 7.92 -9.59
CA SER A 26 -24.23 9.35 -9.56
C SER A 26 -24.34 9.89 -8.12
N ARG A 27 -24.49 9.00 -7.14
CA ARG A 27 -24.59 9.29 -5.71
C ARG A 27 -23.26 9.50 -4.99
N ILE A 28 -22.13 9.34 -5.68
CA ILE A 28 -20.80 9.65 -5.11
C ILE A 28 -20.76 11.09 -4.58
N GLY A 29 -21.48 12.04 -5.22
CA GLY A 29 -21.60 13.40 -4.71
C GLY A 29 -22.22 13.48 -3.32
N GLU A 30 -23.29 12.71 -3.05
CA GLU A 30 -23.92 12.65 -1.74
C GLU A 30 -22.95 12.09 -0.67
N LEU A 31 -22.12 11.10 -1.03
CA LEU A 31 -21.09 10.57 -0.15
C LEU A 31 -20.01 11.63 0.15
N VAL A 32 -19.58 12.39 -0.87
CA VAL A 32 -18.62 13.49 -0.74
C VAL A 32 -19.17 14.62 0.14
N ASP A 33 -20.48 14.88 0.13
CA ASP A 33 -21.08 15.92 0.97
C ASP A 33 -20.97 15.59 2.47
N LEU A 34 -20.92 14.30 2.85
CA LEU A 34 -20.67 13.86 4.23
C LEU A 34 -19.31 14.32 4.77
N LEU A 35 -18.33 14.66 3.92
CA LEU A 35 -17.04 15.20 4.35
C LEU A 35 -17.15 16.58 5.03
N SER A 36 -18.30 17.27 4.92
CA SER A 36 -18.58 18.54 5.57
C SER A 36 -19.33 18.38 6.90
N GLU A 37 -19.64 17.15 7.31
CA GLU A 37 -20.33 16.89 8.57
C GLU A 37 -19.44 17.27 9.76
N LYS A 38 -20.08 17.71 10.86
CA LYS A 38 -19.35 18.04 12.10
C LYS A 38 -18.87 16.80 12.85
N ASN A 39 -19.52 15.66 12.62
CA ASN A 39 -19.18 14.40 13.27
C ASN A 39 -17.98 13.75 12.54
N GLY A 40 -16.85 13.63 13.23
CA GLY A 40 -15.62 13.03 12.71
C GLY A 40 -15.81 11.59 12.26
N ASP A 41 -16.62 10.77 12.96
CA ASP A 41 -16.88 9.37 12.58
C ASP A 41 -17.62 9.29 11.23
N ILE A 42 -18.50 10.26 10.93
CA ILE A 42 -19.19 10.30 9.63
C ILE A 42 -18.22 10.69 8.53
N ARG A 43 -17.36 11.67 8.76
CA ARG A 43 -16.33 12.08 7.79
C ARG A 43 -15.34 10.94 7.52
N SER A 44 -14.86 10.27 8.56
CA SER A 44 -13.97 9.11 8.46
C SER A 44 -14.63 7.96 7.69
N GLY A 45 -15.87 7.59 8.04
CA GLY A 45 -16.63 6.59 7.32
C GLY A 45 -16.83 6.93 5.84
N ALA A 46 -17.10 8.19 5.52
CA ALA A 46 -17.22 8.66 4.14
C ALA A 46 -15.88 8.58 3.38
N LEU A 47 -14.75 8.96 4.01
CA LEU A 47 -13.40 8.85 3.43
C LEU A 47 -13.04 7.40 3.13
N ASN A 48 -13.30 6.48 4.05
CA ASN A 48 -13.07 5.06 3.88
C ASN A 48 -13.88 4.47 2.70
N LEU A 49 -15.14 4.89 2.55
CA LEU A 49 -15.95 4.49 1.39
C LEU A 49 -15.42 5.12 0.10
N LEU A 50 -15.06 6.41 0.10
CA LEU A 50 -14.50 7.09 -1.07
C LEU A 50 -13.17 6.48 -1.50
N SER A 51 -12.35 6.01 -0.58
CA SER A 51 -11.11 5.27 -0.88
C SER A 51 -11.41 4.02 -1.70
N ARG A 52 -12.39 3.20 -1.29
CA ARG A 52 -12.77 1.96 -2.00
C ARG A 52 -13.46 2.25 -3.33
N VAL A 53 -14.49 3.11 -3.31
CA VAL A 53 -15.22 3.49 -4.54
C VAL A 53 -14.28 4.13 -5.56
N GLY A 54 -13.32 4.91 -5.08
CA GLY A 54 -12.35 5.56 -5.94
C GLY A 54 -11.33 4.60 -6.54
N PHE A 55 -10.92 3.58 -5.80
CA PHE A 55 -10.08 2.51 -6.34
C PHE A 55 -10.79 1.76 -7.48
N ASP A 56 -12.07 1.41 -7.29
CA ASP A 56 -12.86 0.68 -8.28
C ASP A 56 -13.34 1.56 -9.46
N TYR A 57 -13.64 2.84 -9.18
CA TYR A 57 -14.20 3.80 -10.14
C TYR A 57 -13.46 5.14 -10.12
N PRO A 58 -12.16 5.18 -10.47
CA PRO A 58 -11.33 6.37 -10.33
C PRO A 58 -11.84 7.56 -11.14
N ASN A 59 -12.37 7.35 -12.35
CA ASN A 59 -12.89 8.42 -13.19
C ASN A 59 -14.12 9.13 -12.59
N ASP A 60 -14.97 8.40 -11.87
CA ASP A 60 -16.17 8.96 -11.26
C ASP A 60 -15.84 9.78 -10.00
N THR A 61 -14.72 9.48 -9.34
CA THR A 61 -14.24 10.16 -8.13
C THR A 61 -13.25 11.29 -8.38
N ARG A 62 -12.56 11.31 -9.54
CA ARG A 62 -11.51 12.29 -9.89
C ARG A 62 -11.89 13.74 -9.61
N LYS A 63 -13.10 14.16 -9.97
CA LYS A 63 -13.59 15.55 -9.78
C LYS A 63 -13.68 15.98 -8.32
N TYR A 64 -13.66 15.04 -7.38
CA TYR A 64 -13.74 15.30 -5.94
C TYR A 64 -12.40 15.29 -5.23
N LEU A 65 -11.30 14.93 -5.92
CA LEU A 65 -9.96 14.83 -5.32
C LEU A 65 -9.51 16.13 -4.65
N GLY A 66 -9.87 17.29 -5.20
CA GLY A 66 -9.57 18.57 -4.56
C GLY A 66 -10.15 18.72 -3.15
N ARG A 67 -11.34 18.16 -2.87
CA ARG A 67 -11.92 18.15 -1.52
C ARG A 67 -11.17 17.21 -0.58
N LEU A 68 -10.73 16.04 -1.07
CA LEU A 68 -9.91 15.11 -0.28
C LEU A 68 -8.54 15.72 0.06
N ILE A 69 -7.90 16.39 -0.92
CA ILE A 69 -6.61 17.08 -0.72
C ILE A 69 -6.73 18.21 0.32
N ALA A 70 -7.87 18.90 0.38
CA ALA A 70 -8.11 19.92 1.41
C ALA A 70 -8.13 19.31 2.84
N LEU A 71 -8.61 18.09 3.01
CA LEU A 71 -8.68 17.41 4.30
C LEU A 71 -7.32 16.95 4.85
N LEU A 72 -6.24 17.01 4.06
CA LEU A 72 -4.88 16.83 4.58
C LEU A 72 -4.47 17.93 5.56
N ASP A 73 -5.16 19.08 5.56
CA ASP A 73 -4.96 20.19 6.49
C ASP A 73 -5.98 20.19 7.64
N ASP A 74 -6.86 19.17 7.74
CA ASP A 74 -7.89 19.10 8.79
C ASP A 74 -7.24 19.14 10.20
N GLU A 75 -7.91 19.71 11.20
CA GLU A 75 -7.41 19.75 12.58
C GLU A 75 -7.40 18.35 13.21
N ASP A 76 -8.34 17.50 12.81
CA ASP A 76 -8.45 16.11 13.27
C ASP A 76 -7.44 15.21 12.55
N MET A 77 -6.50 14.64 13.32
CA MET A 77 -5.46 13.78 12.78
C MET A 77 -6.02 12.51 12.10
N PHE A 78 -7.14 11.97 12.56
CA PHE A 78 -7.76 10.79 11.95
C PHE A 78 -8.34 11.11 10.58
N ILE A 79 -8.87 12.32 10.40
CA ILE A 79 -9.32 12.79 9.08
C ILE A 79 -8.14 12.99 8.13
N LYS A 80 -6.99 13.51 8.62
CA LYS A 80 -5.75 13.57 7.79
C LYS A 80 -5.31 12.18 7.34
N ILE A 81 -5.31 11.19 8.25
CA ILE A 81 -4.94 9.79 7.98
C ILE A 81 -5.86 9.21 6.90
N ASP A 82 -7.18 9.29 7.11
CA ASP A 82 -8.16 8.75 6.17
C ASP A 82 -8.11 9.45 4.81
N ALA A 83 -7.86 10.77 4.79
CA ALA A 83 -7.67 11.55 3.57
C ALA A 83 -6.38 11.13 2.82
N ALA A 84 -5.27 10.94 3.54
CA ALA A 84 -4.02 10.48 2.95
C ALA A 84 -4.19 9.09 2.32
N ASN A 85 -4.86 8.16 3.03
CA ASN A 85 -5.20 6.83 2.52
C ASN A 85 -6.04 6.91 1.24
N ALA A 86 -7.14 7.67 1.28
CA ALA A 86 -8.01 7.84 0.12
C ALA A 86 -7.27 8.44 -1.08
N ILE A 87 -6.42 9.45 -0.86
CA ILE A 87 -5.60 10.07 -1.90
C ILE A 87 -4.55 9.08 -2.42
N GLY A 88 -3.90 8.31 -1.56
CA GLY A 88 -2.94 7.29 -1.98
C GLY A 88 -3.57 6.25 -2.90
N ASN A 89 -4.81 5.82 -2.60
CA ASN A 89 -5.55 4.84 -3.39
C ASN A 89 -6.15 5.39 -4.69
N LEU A 90 -6.33 6.71 -4.79
CA LEU A 90 -6.87 7.40 -5.97
C LEU A 90 -5.78 8.07 -6.81
N GLY A 91 -4.76 8.60 -6.15
CA GLY A 91 -3.74 9.47 -6.75
C GLY A 91 -2.86 8.77 -7.78
N PHE A 92 -2.67 7.44 -7.66
CA PHE A 92 -1.86 6.69 -8.62
C PHE A 92 -2.47 6.64 -10.03
N SER A 93 -3.76 6.98 -10.19
CA SER A 93 -4.46 6.96 -11.49
C SER A 93 -4.37 8.28 -12.26
N PHE A 94 -4.05 9.40 -11.59
CA PHE A 94 -4.14 10.73 -12.20
C PHE A 94 -2.95 11.62 -11.81
N GLN A 95 -2.05 11.89 -12.74
CA GLN A 95 -0.82 12.65 -12.50
C GLN A 95 -1.07 14.08 -11.99
N ASP A 96 -2.08 14.77 -12.50
CA ASP A 96 -2.45 16.12 -12.06
C ASP A 96 -2.92 16.13 -10.60
N SER A 97 -3.70 15.16 -10.22
CA SER A 97 -4.17 15.00 -8.85
C SER A 97 -3.06 14.58 -7.89
N ALA A 98 -2.19 13.66 -8.32
CA ALA A 98 -0.99 13.27 -7.57
C ALA A 98 -0.06 14.47 -7.36
N ALA A 99 0.18 15.28 -8.41
CA ALA A 99 1.01 16.48 -8.33
C ALA A 99 0.44 17.52 -7.37
N ALA A 100 -0.90 17.67 -7.33
CA ALA A 100 -1.57 18.57 -6.38
C ALA A 100 -1.51 18.08 -4.92
N ALA A 101 -1.56 16.76 -4.70
CA ALA A 101 -1.53 16.16 -3.35
C ALA A 101 -0.10 16.03 -2.78
N ALA A 102 0.89 15.75 -3.63
CA ALA A 102 2.26 15.41 -3.21
C ALA A 102 2.89 16.44 -2.25
N PRO A 103 2.79 17.77 -2.46
CA PRO A 103 3.39 18.72 -1.53
C PRO A 103 2.84 18.63 -0.11
N LYS A 104 1.52 18.44 0.05
CA LYS A 104 0.89 18.30 1.37
C LYS A 104 1.25 16.97 2.01
N LEU A 105 1.21 15.86 1.26
CA LEU A 105 1.62 14.55 1.76
C LEU A 105 3.10 14.55 2.21
N LYS A 106 3.99 15.23 1.45
CA LYS A 106 5.39 15.39 1.84
C LYS A 106 5.54 16.15 3.16
N ALA A 107 4.74 17.20 3.38
CA ALA A 107 4.73 17.94 4.65
C ALA A 107 4.26 17.04 5.81
N LEU A 108 3.32 16.13 5.58
CA LEU A 108 2.84 15.19 6.60
C LEU A 108 3.90 14.15 7.00
N LEU A 109 4.96 13.91 6.23
CA LEU A 109 6.10 13.09 6.66
C LEU A 109 6.87 13.70 7.83
N GLU A 110 6.69 14.98 8.12
CA GLU A 110 7.31 15.69 9.26
C GLU A 110 6.30 15.94 10.41
N HIS A 111 5.11 15.34 10.35
CA HIS A 111 4.08 15.49 11.38
C HIS A 111 4.54 14.88 12.71
N GLU A 112 4.13 15.46 13.84
CA GLU A 112 4.50 14.98 15.19
C GLU A 112 4.00 13.56 15.48
N GLN A 113 2.80 13.22 15.01
CA GLN A 113 2.19 11.90 15.19
C GLN A 113 2.71 10.88 14.19
N SER A 114 3.23 9.72 14.67
CA SER A 114 3.79 8.68 13.81
C SER A 114 2.76 8.09 12.85
N LEU A 115 1.52 7.90 13.28
CA LEU A 115 0.44 7.39 12.41
C LEU A 115 0.20 8.27 11.18
N VAL A 116 0.30 9.61 11.32
CA VAL A 116 0.17 10.54 10.19
C VAL A 116 1.35 10.39 9.23
N ARG A 117 2.58 10.27 9.77
CA ARG A 117 3.78 10.04 8.94
C ARG A 117 3.72 8.71 8.20
N GLN A 118 3.24 7.65 8.85
CA GLN A 118 3.06 6.33 8.26
C GLN A 118 2.12 6.39 7.06
N GLU A 119 0.93 6.97 7.24
CA GLU A 119 -0.07 7.04 6.18
C GLU A 119 0.38 7.92 5.02
N ALA A 120 1.07 9.03 5.32
CA ALA A 120 1.70 9.87 4.29
C ALA A 120 2.75 9.10 3.49
N ALA A 121 3.56 8.24 4.14
CA ALA A 121 4.54 7.39 3.46
C ALA A 121 3.86 6.36 2.54
N TYR A 122 2.81 5.68 3.00
CA TYR A 122 2.03 4.76 2.16
C TYR A 122 1.41 5.47 0.95
N ALA A 123 0.78 6.63 1.16
CA ALA A 123 0.17 7.42 0.08
C ALA A 123 1.20 7.87 -0.96
N LEU A 124 2.35 8.39 -0.51
CA LEU A 124 3.44 8.80 -1.39
C LEU A 124 4.09 7.61 -2.11
N GLY A 125 4.19 6.46 -1.47
CA GLY A 125 4.63 5.22 -2.11
C GLY A 125 3.71 4.80 -3.26
N ASN A 126 2.39 4.86 -3.04
CA ASN A 126 1.41 4.57 -4.07
C ASN A 126 1.49 5.56 -5.25
N ILE A 127 1.64 6.86 -4.97
CA ILE A 127 1.88 7.89 -6.00
C ILE A 127 3.19 7.60 -6.75
N GLY A 128 4.24 7.26 -6.02
CA GLY A 128 5.57 7.00 -6.56
C GLY A 128 5.65 5.76 -7.46
N PHE A 129 4.77 4.80 -7.25
CA PHE A 129 4.64 3.65 -8.15
C PHE A 129 4.29 4.07 -9.58
N SER A 130 3.42 5.08 -9.76
CA SER A 130 2.99 5.55 -11.08
C SER A 130 3.74 6.80 -11.55
N PHE A 131 4.14 7.67 -10.61
CA PHE A 131 4.67 9.01 -10.88
C PHE A 131 5.90 9.29 -10.03
N THR A 132 6.97 8.52 -10.25
CA THR A 132 8.21 8.57 -9.45
C THR A 132 8.80 9.98 -9.36
N ASP A 133 8.76 10.75 -10.46
CA ASP A 133 9.29 12.12 -10.51
C ASP A 133 8.65 13.06 -9.48
N LEU A 134 7.41 12.76 -9.06
CA LEU A 134 6.71 13.56 -8.06
C LEU A 134 7.22 13.32 -6.63
N VAL A 135 7.91 12.18 -6.39
CA VAL A 135 8.25 11.73 -5.03
C VAL A 135 9.71 11.31 -4.85
N GLN A 136 10.55 11.34 -5.86
CA GLN A 136 11.95 10.90 -5.75
C GLN A 136 12.74 11.68 -4.67
N ASP A 137 12.38 12.91 -4.39
CA ASP A 137 12.99 13.79 -3.40
C ASP A 137 12.71 13.36 -1.94
N ILE A 138 11.68 12.51 -1.71
CA ILE A 138 11.40 12.00 -0.36
C ILE A 138 12.22 10.75 0.01
N VAL A 139 12.92 10.11 -0.94
CA VAL A 139 13.71 8.89 -0.68
C VAL A 139 14.65 9.06 0.50
N PRO A 140 15.42 10.18 0.65
CA PRO A 140 16.25 10.40 1.83
C PRO A 140 15.43 10.48 3.14
N ARG A 141 14.19 10.98 3.08
CA ARG A 141 13.32 11.04 4.27
C ARG A 141 12.81 9.65 4.66
N LEU A 142 12.40 8.84 3.68
CA LEU A 142 12.00 7.46 3.93
C LEU A 142 13.17 6.63 4.50
N ILE A 143 14.40 6.85 4.04
CA ILE A 143 15.59 6.21 4.62
C ILE A 143 15.77 6.62 6.09
N ARG A 144 15.57 7.89 6.44
CA ARG A 144 15.61 8.31 7.86
C ARG A 144 14.51 7.63 8.70
N MET A 145 13.33 7.38 8.13
CA MET A 145 12.27 6.63 8.83
C MET A 145 12.68 5.17 9.06
N LEU A 146 13.46 4.54 8.17
CA LEU A 146 14.05 3.22 8.42
C LEU A 146 15.03 3.25 9.60
N ASP A 147 15.81 4.33 9.75
CA ASP A 147 16.83 4.46 10.79
C ASP A 147 16.22 4.78 12.17
N GLN A 148 15.29 5.71 12.22
CA GLN A 148 14.86 6.39 13.44
C GLN A 148 13.42 6.12 13.84
N GLY A 149 12.61 5.57 12.91
CA GLY A 149 11.20 5.30 13.12
C GLY A 149 10.94 4.14 14.09
N ASP A 150 9.71 4.05 14.57
CA ASP A 150 9.19 2.84 15.22
C ASP A 150 8.99 1.69 14.22
N ASP A 151 8.54 0.51 14.67
CA ASP A 151 8.37 -0.64 13.80
C ASP A 151 7.36 -0.37 12.67
N ASP A 152 6.29 0.37 12.94
CA ASP A 152 5.24 0.68 11.97
C ASP A 152 5.71 1.74 10.96
N GLU A 153 6.51 2.73 11.39
CA GLU A 153 7.16 3.68 10.49
C GLU A 153 8.17 3.02 9.57
N ARG A 154 8.97 2.06 10.08
CA ARG A 154 9.90 1.26 9.26
C ARG A 154 9.15 0.44 8.22
N GLU A 155 8.02 -0.16 8.62
CA GLU A 155 7.13 -0.91 7.70
C GLU A 155 6.63 0.00 6.58
N ALA A 156 6.05 1.17 6.92
CA ALA A 156 5.51 2.13 5.97
C ALA A 156 6.58 2.67 5.02
N ALA A 157 7.75 3.04 5.55
CA ALA A 157 8.87 3.56 4.77
C ALA A 157 9.43 2.49 3.82
N SER A 158 9.59 1.25 4.30
CA SER A 158 10.05 0.12 3.48
C SER A 158 9.07 -0.15 2.33
N HIS A 159 7.76 -0.16 2.63
CA HIS A 159 6.73 -0.37 1.63
C HIS A 159 6.74 0.74 0.57
N ALA A 160 6.84 2.01 0.99
CA ALA A 160 6.92 3.15 0.08
C ALA A 160 8.15 3.08 -0.83
N LEU A 161 9.33 2.77 -0.26
CA LEU A 161 10.56 2.57 -1.02
C LEU A 161 10.44 1.41 -2.01
N GLY A 162 9.81 0.31 -1.59
CA GLY A 162 9.52 -0.81 -2.49
C GLY A 162 8.62 -0.42 -3.66
N LYS A 163 7.56 0.34 -3.42
CA LYS A 163 6.66 0.86 -4.47
C LYS A 163 7.39 1.75 -5.47
N ILE A 164 8.18 2.70 -4.98
CA ILE A 164 9.03 3.58 -5.81
C ILE A 164 10.03 2.74 -6.61
N GLY A 165 10.66 1.77 -5.97
CA GLY A 165 11.72 0.97 -6.55
C GLY A 165 11.29 -0.01 -7.64
N ILE A 166 9.99 -0.33 -7.75
CA ILE A 166 9.50 -1.16 -8.88
C ILE A 166 9.75 -0.46 -10.22
N ASN A 167 9.58 0.85 -10.29
CA ASN A 167 9.75 1.62 -11.53
C ASN A 167 11.00 2.52 -11.54
N ALA A 168 11.67 2.70 -10.39
CA ALA A 168 12.93 3.43 -10.26
C ALA A 168 13.92 2.66 -9.37
N PRO A 169 14.39 1.49 -9.81
CA PRO A 169 15.22 0.60 -8.99
C PRO A 169 16.56 1.21 -8.58
N GLU A 170 17.07 2.16 -9.35
CA GLU A 170 18.32 2.88 -9.05
C GLU A 170 18.21 3.70 -7.75
N LEU A 171 17.02 4.19 -7.39
CA LEU A 171 16.78 4.96 -6.17
C LEU A 171 16.88 4.10 -4.90
N ILE A 172 16.62 2.79 -5.01
CA ILE A 172 16.55 1.89 -3.85
C ILE A 172 17.67 0.85 -3.81
N ARG A 173 18.45 0.69 -4.86
CA ARG A 173 19.55 -0.31 -4.89
C ARG A 173 20.51 -0.14 -3.73
N GLY A 174 20.86 1.11 -3.41
CA GLY A 174 21.83 1.42 -2.36
C GLY A 174 21.34 1.17 -0.93
N ILE A 175 20.03 0.97 -0.72
CA ILE A 175 19.45 0.75 0.63
C ILE A 175 19.36 -0.73 1.01
N LEU A 176 19.77 -1.65 0.15
CA LEU A 176 19.71 -3.09 0.43
C LEU A 176 20.35 -3.48 1.77
N PRO A 177 21.57 -3.02 2.14
CA PRO A 177 22.14 -3.34 3.44
C PRO A 177 21.26 -2.87 4.61
N LYS A 178 20.61 -1.71 4.46
CA LYS A 178 19.71 -1.17 5.48
C LYS A 178 18.43 -1.96 5.62
N LEU A 179 17.83 -2.40 4.50
CA LEU A 179 16.66 -3.27 4.53
C LEU A 179 16.97 -4.62 5.20
N VAL A 180 18.15 -5.17 4.96
CA VAL A 180 18.60 -6.40 5.63
C VAL A 180 18.73 -6.18 7.14
N GLU A 181 19.37 -5.07 7.56
CA GLU A 181 19.44 -4.70 8.98
C GLU A 181 18.05 -4.57 9.61
N VAL A 182 17.13 -3.83 8.97
CA VAL A 182 15.76 -3.67 9.48
C VAL A 182 15.06 -5.01 9.58
N LEU A 183 15.23 -5.92 8.60
CA LEU A 183 14.64 -7.26 8.64
C LEU A 183 15.14 -8.11 9.82
N GLU A 184 16.37 -7.90 10.28
CA GLU A 184 16.93 -8.63 11.43
C GLU A 184 16.27 -8.24 12.75
N PHE A 185 15.86 -6.98 12.89
CA PHE A 185 15.26 -6.43 14.12
C PHE A 185 13.73 -6.30 14.07
N SER A 186 13.11 -6.41 12.89
CA SER A 186 11.66 -6.30 12.74
C SER A 186 10.96 -7.53 13.30
N LYS A 187 9.79 -7.30 13.94
CA LYS A 187 8.87 -8.38 14.26
C LYS A 187 8.26 -8.94 12.98
N GLU A 188 7.90 -10.21 12.98
CA GLU A 188 7.21 -10.82 11.83
C GLU A 188 5.90 -10.10 11.44
N ALA A 189 5.23 -9.47 12.41
CA ALA A 189 4.02 -8.70 12.17
C ALA A 189 4.25 -7.43 11.34
N THR A 190 5.46 -6.84 11.43
CA THR A 190 5.81 -5.53 10.83
C THR A 190 6.98 -5.61 9.83
N CYS A 191 7.26 -6.81 9.27
CA CYS A 191 8.33 -6.98 8.28
C CYS A 191 7.83 -7.00 6.82
N GLY A 192 6.52 -6.90 6.59
CA GLY A 192 5.92 -7.03 5.26
C GLY A 192 6.47 -6.03 4.25
N GLY A 193 6.60 -4.77 4.65
CA GLY A 193 7.16 -3.71 3.79
C GLY A 193 8.61 -3.95 3.42
N VAL A 194 9.42 -4.47 4.36
CA VAL A 194 10.82 -4.82 4.08
C VAL A 194 10.87 -5.97 3.07
N LEU A 195 10.09 -7.02 3.28
CA LEU A 195 10.01 -8.16 2.35
C LEU A 195 9.56 -7.70 0.96
N PHE A 196 8.59 -6.78 0.89
CA PHE A 196 8.13 -6.18 -0.36
C PHE A 196 9.25 -5.40 -1.06
N ALA A 197 9.99 -4.54 -0.32
CA ALA A 197 11.10 -3.76 -0.85
C ALA A 197 12.25 -4.65 -1.35
N LEU A 198 12.58 -5.72 -0.61
CA LEU A 198 13.56 -6.72 -1.05
C LEU A 198 13.13 -7.41 -2.36
N GLY A 199 11.83 -7.71 -2.48
CA GLY A 199 11.25 -8.23 -3.73
C GLY A 199 11.34 -7.24 -4.89
N ALA A 200 11.14 -5.95 -4.64
CA ALA A 200 11.29 -4.90 -5.65
C ALA A 200 12.74 -4.76 -6.13
N ILE A 201 13.72 -4.83 -5.21
CA ILE A 201 15.15 -4.89 -5.57
C ILE A 201 15.44 -6.17 -6.37
N GLY A 202 14.93 -7.31 -5.93
CA GLY A 202 15.17 -8.61 -6.55
C GLY A 202 14.59 -8.75 -7.96
N LEU A 203 13.56 -7.97 -8.29
CA LEU A 203 13.00 -7.91 -9.64
C LEU A 203 14.01 -7.38 -10.67
N HIS A 204 14.87 -6.45 -10.25
CA HIS A 204 15.83 -5.79 -11.13
C HIS A 204 17.29 -6.22 -10.89
N TYR A 205 17.60 -6.64 -9.66
CA TYR A 205 18.95 -7.03 -9.21
C TYR A 205 18.90 -8.38 -8.48
N PRO A 206 18.49 -9.48 -9.14
CA PRO A 206 18.25 -10.76 -8.46
C PRO A 206 19.49 -11.31 -7.76
N ASP A 207 20.67 -11.12 -8.33
CA ASP A 207 21.93 -11.59 -7.73
C ASP A 207 22.29 -10.85 -6.43
N ALA A 208 21.86 -9.58 -6.30
CA ALA A 208 22.11 -8.79 -5.09
C ALA A 208 21.33 -9.34 -3.87
N VAL A 209 20.17 -9.98 -4.09
CA VAL A 209 19.31 -10.56 -3.05
C VAL A 209 19.38 -12.10 -2.98
N ALA A 210 20.20 -12.73 -3.81
CA ALA A 210 20.30 -14.20 -3.89
C ALA A 210 20.59 -14.84 -2.52
N GLY A 211 21.46 -14.24 -1.72
CA GLY A 211 21.79 -14.71 -0.37
C GLY A 211 20.64 -14.61 0.64
N LEU A 212 19.59 -13.87 0.33
CA LEU A 212 18.40 -13.71 1.19
C LEU A 212 17.30 -14.72 0.89
N VAL A 213 17.36 -15.44 -0.22
CA VAL A 213 16.33 -16.42 -0.61
C VAL A 213 16.02 -17.44 0.50
N PRO A 214 17.01 -18.05 1.18
CA PRO A 214 16.72 -18.96 2.30
C PRO A 214 15.95 -18.27 3.44
N ARG A 215 16.26 -16.99 3.73
CA ARG A 215 15.55 -16.20 4.74
C ARG A 215 14.12 -15.88 4.30
N LEU A 216 13.92 -15.49 3.05
CA LEU A 216 12.58 -15.27 2.49
C LEU A 216 11.72 -16.54 2.54
N MET A 217 12.33 -17.72 2.31
CA MET A 217 11.62 -18.99 2.43
C MET A 217 11.13 -19.29 3.86
N GLN A 218 11.86 -18.86 4.90
CA GLN A 218 11.41 -19.02 6.28
C GLN A 218 10.11 -18.28 6.55
N TYR A 219 9.91 -17.10 5.94
CA TYR A 219 8.67 -16.33 6.09
C TYR A 219 7.45 -16.97 5.40
N LEU A 220 7.63 -17.96 4.51
CA LEU A 220 6.49 -18.71 3.94
C LEU A 220 5.75 -19.55 5.01
N GLU A 221 6.41 -19.82 6.13
CA GLU A 221 5.86 -20.60 7.26
C GLU A 221 5.51 -19.69 8.45
N SER A 222 5.59 -18.35 8.29
CA SER A 222 5.24 -17.39 9.34
C SER A 222 3.77 -17.50 9.75
N GLY A 223 3.50 -17.27 11.05
CA GLY A 223 2.14 -17.11 11.56
C GLY A 223 1.46 -15.80 11.16
N HIS A 224 2.17 -14.87 10.50
CA HIS A 224 1.68 -13.56 10.12
C HIS A 224 1.36 -13.49 8.63
N PRO A 225 0.08 -13.41 8.22
CA PRO A 225 -0.35 -13.44 6.81
C PRO A 225 0.36 -12.38 5.95
N ASN A 226 0.60 -11.18 6.49
CA ASN A 226 1.29 -10.10 5.76
C ASN A 226 2.74 -10.47 5.41
N ALA A 227 3.46 -11.12 6.34
CA ALA A 227 4.82 -11.61 6.09
C ALA A 227 4.82 -12.70 5.01
N VAL A 228 3.94 -13.69 5.11
CA VAL A 228 3.80 -14.77 4.12
C VAL A 228 3.52 -14.20 2.74
N LYS A 229 2.53 -13.33 2.62
CA LYS A 229 2.09 -12.70 1.38
C LYS A 229 3.24 -11.95 0.68
N ASN A 230 4.00 -11.14 1.42
CA ASN A 230 5.09 -10.36 0.87
C ASN A 230 6.34 -11.22 0.57
N ALA A 231 6.62 -12.26 1.35
CA ALA A 231 7.69 -13.22 1.06
C ALA A 231 7.42 -13.99 -0.24
N VAL A 232 6.17 -14.45 -0.44
CA VAL A 232 5.76 -15.09 -1.71
C VAL A 232 5.94 -14.14 -2.89
N ALA A 233 5.48 -12.89 -2.74
CA ALA A 233 5.62 -11.88 -3.79
C ALA A 233 7.09 -11.58 -4.10
N ALA A 234 7.94 -11.47 -3.06
CA ALA A 234 9.38 -11.24 -3.22
C ALA A 234 10.06 -12.39 -3.96
N LEU A 235 9.79 -13.64 -3.57
CA LEU A 235 10.32 -14.83 -4.27
C LEU A 235 9.83 -14.91 -5.71
N GLY A 236 8.56 -14.55 -5.97
CA GLY A 236 8.01 -14.47 -7.33
C GLY A 236 8.70 -13.39 -8.18
N ASN A 237 9.03 -12.24 -7.60
CA ASN A 237 9.74 -11.15 -8.28
C ASN A 237 11.20 -11.56 -8.61
N ILE A 238 11.94 -12.10 -7.62
CA ILE A 238 13.31 -12.60 -7.81
C ILE A 238 13.31 -13.68 -8.90
N GLY A 239 12.37 -14.61 -8.83
CA GLY A 239 12.29 -15.73 -9.76
C GLY A 239 11.84 -15.33 -11.15
N SER A 240 11.10 -14.23 -11.34
CA SER A 240 10.79 -13.73 -12.68
C SER A 240 12.03 -13.19 -13.39
N ALA A 241 13.00 -12.66 -12.62
CA ALA A 241 14.28 -12.17 -13.15
C ALA A 241 15.32 -13.30 -13.27
N ASN A 242 15.37 -14.22 -12.29
CA ASN A 242 16.27 -15.38 -12.30
C ASN A 242 15.61 -16.60 -11.60
N PRO A 243 14.92 -17.49 -12.34
CA PRO A 243 14.19 -18.64 -11.77
C PRO A 243 15.06 -19.61 -10.98
N GLU A 244 16.33 -19.76 -11.36
CA GLU A 244 17.23 -20.72 -10.70
C GLU A 244 17.46 -20.39 -9.23
N LEU A 245 17.50 -19.09 -8.87
CA LEU A 245 17.72 -18.64 -7.49
C LEU A 245 16.62 -19.10 -6.53
N VAL A 246 15.39 -19.25 -7.03
CA VAL A 246 14.20 -19.54 -6.20
C VAL A 246 13.60 -20.92 -6.45
N ARG A 247 14.23 -21.76 -7.28
CA ARG A 247 13.76 -23.11 -7.62
C ARG A 247 13.40 -23.93 -6.36
N GLN A 248 14.22 -23.84 -5.32
CA GLN A 248 13.99 -24.54 -4.05
C GLN A 248 12.75 -24.06 -3.28
N ALA A 249 12.24 -22.85 -3.56
CA ALA A 249 11.03 -22.31 -2.91
C ALA A 249 9.73 -22.82 -3.57
N ILE A 250 9.77 -23.34 -4.81
CA ILE A 250 8.58 -23.74 -5.55
C ILE A 250 7.68 -24.73 -4.78
N PRO A 251 8.20 -25.79 -4.13
CA PRO A 251 7.35 -26.72 -3.36
C PRO A 251 6.62 -26.03 -2.20
N ALA A 252 7.27 -25.10 -1.49
CA ALA A 252 6.68 -24.35 -0.41
C ALA A 252 5.61 -23.37 -0.91
N ILE A 253 5.87 -22.66 -2.03
CA ILE A 253 4.88 -21.77 -2.65
C ILE A 253 3.66 -22.58 -3.14
N LYS A 254 3.86 -23.78 -3.72
CA LYS A 254 2.75 -24.68 -4.14
C LYS A 254 1.83 -25.06 -2.98
N LYS A 255 2.36 -25.27 -1.75
CA LYS A 255 1.53 -25.55 -0.56
C LYS A 255 0.60 -24.39 -0.23
N LEU A 256 1.03 -23.14 -0.48
CA LEU A 256 0.24 -21.95 -0.19
C LEU A 256 -0.96 -21.76 -1.13
N LEU A 257 -1.05 -22.50 -2.23
CA LEU A 257 -2.26 -22.55 -3.07
C LEU A 257 -3.49 -23.12 -2.32
N TYR A 258 -3.26 -23.83 -1.23
CA TYR A 258 -4.30 -24.40 -0.36
C TYR A 258 -4.56 -23.56 0.88
N SER A 259 -3.98 -22.37 0.98
CA SER A 259 -4.23 -21.44 2.07
C SER A 259 -5.71 -21.08 2.16
N THR A 260 -6.23 -20.92 3.37
CA THR A 260 -7.56 -20.35 3.63
C THR A 260 -7.58 -18.84 3.44
N ASP A 261 -6.42 -18.19 3.52
CA ASP A 261 -6.24 -16.78 3.21
C ASP A 261 -6.21 -16.59 1.68
N ILE A 262 -7.20 -15.83 1.17
CA ILE A 262 -7.37 -15.61 -0.27
C ILE A 262 -6.20 -14.84 -0.85
N ASP A 263 -5.65 -13.85 -0.13
CA ASP A 263 -4.53 -13.02 -0.60
C ASP A 263 -3.26 -13.85 -0.72
N ILE A 264 -2.97 -14.71 0.27
CA ILE A 264 -1.83 -15.64 0.21
C ILE A 264 -1.97 -16.58 -0.99
N LYS A 265 -3.15 -17.18 -1.16
CA LYS A 265 -3.44 -18.07 -2.30
C LYS A 265 -3.22 -17.36 -3.65
N MET A 266 -3.73 -16.13 -3.78
CA MET A 266 -3.58 -15.35 -5.01
C MET A 266 -2.12 -14.98 -5.29
N ASN A 267 -1.38 -14.54 -4.26
CA ASN A 267 0.05 -14.24 -4.40
C ASN A 267 0.85 -15.50 -4.77
N ALA A 268 0.54 -16.66 -4.19
CA ALA A 268 1.17 -17.93 -4.55
C ALA A 268 0.92 -18.30 -6.02
N LYS A 269 -0.32 -18.12 -6.50
CA LYS A 269 -0.67 -18.35 -7.92
C LYS A 269 0.11 -17.41 -8.86
N VAL A 270 0.18 -16.13 -8.51
CA VAL A 270 0.93 -15.13 -9.30
C VAL A 270 2.42 -15.44 -9.31
N ALA A 271 3.01 -15.77 -8.14
CA ALA A 271 4.42 -16.13 -8.03
C ALA A 271 4.76 -17.36 -8.87
N LEU A 272 3.96 -18.44 -8.80
CA LEU A 272 4.15 -19.63 -9.61
C LEU A 272 4.05 -19.33 -11.12
N GLY A 273 3.08 -18.50 -11.52
CA GLY A 273 2.96 -18.06 -12.93
C GLY A 273 4.22 -17.34 -13.43
N ARG A 274 4.81 -16.46 -12.58
CA ARG A 274 6.08 -15.78 -12.90
C ARG A 274 7.27 -16.74 -12.99
N LEU A 275 7.22 -17.85 -12.27
CA LEU A 275 8.23 -18.92 -12.29
C LEU A 275 8.03 -19.91 -13.45
N GLY A 276 7.02 -19.71 -14.31
CA GLY A 276 6.69 -20.65 -15.39
C GLY A 276 6.05 -21.95 -14.92
N GLU A 277 5.61 -22.02 -13.65
CA GLU A 277 4.98 -23.18 -13.06
C GLU A 277 3.45 -23.13 -13.24
N GLN A 278 2.87 -24.26 -13.67
CA GLN A 278 1.42 -24.37 -13.76
C GLN A 278 0.83 -24.51 -12.36
N ALA A 279 -0.07 -23.58 -11.98
CA ALA A 279 -0.92 -23.81 -10.82
C ALA A 279 -1.94 -24.91 -11.15
N PRO A 280 -2.17 -25.89 -10.28
CA PRO A 280 -3.26 -26.86 -10.47
C PRO A 280 -4.59 -26.11 -10.63
N LEU A 281 -5.43 -26.61 -11.57
CA LEU A 281 -6.76 -26.08 -11.88
C LEU A 281 -7.69 -26.14 -10.68
#